data_5778383cc4a293bff983432613dc4f0c
#
_entry.id   5778383cc4a293bff983432613dc4f0c
#
_cell.length_a   1.000
_cell.length_b   1.000
_cell.length_c   1.000
_cell.angle_alpha   90.00
_cell.angle_beta   90.00
_cell.angle_gamma   90.00
#
_symmetry.space_group_name_H-M   'P 1'
#
loop_
_entity.id
_entity.type
_entity.pdbx_description
1 polymer ?
#
loop_
_entity_poly.entity_id
_entity_poly.type
_entity_poly.pdbx_seq_one_letter_code
_entity_poly.pdbx_strand_id
1 'polypeptide(L)'
;MFRPFKGDPDELARLVQDVIDAMQELHLKRLIFMVAMGIYNEIPASVCVQDNVDNNPAQIHNLRAAKVIEASSLDYTFLRPGFLIPGPDSVVITHRGENVSGNTTTISSVGAVAVQLVTGNLQASRDSFGLNQPTTKKI
;
A
#
# COMPACT_ATOMS: atom_id res chain seq x y z
N MET A 1 -12.97 11.56 6.99
CA MET A 1 -13.61 12.09 5.76
C MET A 1 -12.57 12.19 4.67
N PHE A 2 -12.83 11.55 3.58
CA PHE A 2 -11.97 11.59 2.41
C PHE A 2 -12.10 12.94 1.72
N ARG A 3 -10.99 13.66 1.55
CA ARG A 3 -10.99 14.91 0.77
C ARG A 3 -10.43 14.61 -0.63
N PRO A 4 -11.11 15.03 -1.71
CA PRO A 4 -10.54 14.89 -3.03
C PRO A 4 -9.19 15.63 -3.07
N PHE A 5 -8.18 14.95 -3.56
CA PHE A 5 -6.87 15.57 -3.75
C PHE A 5 -6.99 16.61 -4.87
N LYS A 6 -6.76 17.89 -4.53
CA LYS A 6 -6.86 19.01 -5.47
C LYS A 6 -5.53 19.46 -6.05
N GLY A 7 -4.46 18.72 -5.77
CA GLY A 7 -3.13 19.07 -6.22
C GLY A 7 -2.76 18.40 -7.53
N ASP A 8 -1.50 18.57 -7.88
CA ASP A 8 -0.89 17.93 -9.04
C ASP A 8 -0.84 16.40 -8.80
N PRO A 9 -1.44 15.58 -9.70
CA PRO A 9 -1.45 14.14 -9.52
C PRO A 9 -0.05 13.49 -9.58
N ASP A 10 0.95 14.21 -10.06
CA ASP A 10 2.33 13.73 -10.16
C ASP A 10 3.24 14.23 -9.02
N GLU A 11 2.73 15.03 -8.09
CA GLU A 11 3.56 15.60 -7.02
C GLU A 11 4.20 14.51 -6.15
N LEU A 12 3.42 13.53 -5.70
CA LEU A 12 3.95 12.43 -4.91
C LEU A 12 4.95 11.59 -5.71
N ALA A 13 4.67 11.34 -6.98
CA ALA A 13 5.58 10.62 -7.86
C ALA A 13 6.94 11.33 -7.99
N ARG A 14 6.95 12.67 -8.07
CA ARG A 14 8.19 13.45 -8.11
C ARG A 14 8.96 13.38 -6.79
N LEU A 15 8.28 13.48 -5.65
CA LEU A 15 8.90 13.32 -4.34
C LEU A 15 9.50 11.94 -4.17
N VAL A 16 8.79 10.91 -4.61
CA VAL A 16 9.28 9.54 -4.58
C VAL A 16 10.49 9.36 -5.50
N GLN A 17 10.50 10.01 -6.68
CA GLN A 17 11.66 9.97 -7.57
C GLN A 17 12.90 10.56 -6.87
N ASP A 18 12.74 11.64 -6.11
CA ASP A 18 13.84 12.21 -5.34
C ASP A 18 14.38 11.22 -4.30
N VAL A 19 13.49 10.47 -3.63
CA VAL A 19 13.89 9.42 -2.69
C VAL A 19 14.66 8.31 -3.41
N ILE A 20 14.18 7.87 -4.56
CA ILE A 20 14.85 6.85 -5.37
C ILE A 20 16.24 7.32 -5.79
N ASP A 21 16.36 8.55 -6.28
CA ASP A 21 17.64 9.12 -6.70
C ASP A 21 18.64 9.16 -5.53
N ALA A 22 18.19 9.59 -4.36
CA ALA A 22 19.02 9.63 -3.16
C ALA A 22 19.44 8.22 -2.72
N MET A 23 18.54 7.26 -2.76
CA MET A 23 18.85 5.87 -2.42
C MET A 23 19.89 5.28 -3.38
N GLN A 24 19.75 5.54 -4.67
CA GLN A 24 20.70 5.05 -5.68
C GLN A 24 22.09 5.69 -5.50
N GLU A 25 22.13 6.98 -5.21
CA GLU A 25 23.38 7.68 -4.92
C GLU A 25 24.09 7.10 -3.69
N LEU A 26 23.35 6.70 -2.67
CA LEU A 26 23.86 6.11 -1.44
C LEU A 26 24.02 4.59 -1.52
N HIS A 27 23.76 3.97 -2.68
CA HIS A 27 23.82 2.52 -2.89
C HIS A 27 22.86 1.74 -1.98
N LEU A 28 21.73 2.33 -1.62
CA LEU A 28 20.66 1.67 -0.87
C LEU A 28 19.66 1.09 -1.86
N LYS A 29 19.23 -0.15 -1.63
CA LYS A 29 18.32 -0.86 -2.56
C LYS A 29 16.99 -1.21 -1.94
N ARG A 30 16.90 -1.40 -0.64
CA ARG A 30 15.71 -1.89 0.04
C ARG A 30 14.77 -0.74 0.40
N LEU A 31 13.54 -0.79 -0.11
CA LEU A 31 12.50 0.20 0.19
C LEU A 31 11.22 -0.51 0.61
N ILE A 32 10.76 -0.21 1.81
CA ILE A 32 9.41 -0.58 2.26
C ILE A 32 8.58 0.71 2.21
N PHE A 33 7.53 0.71 1.40
CA PHE A 33 6.78 1.92 1.13
C PHE A 33 5.29 1.70 1.32
N MET A 34 4.67 2.56 2.11
CA MET A 34 3.22 2.49 2.32
C MET A 34 2.51 3.27 1.23
N VAL A 35 1.68 2.58 0.47
CA VAL A 35 0.77 3.16 -0.51
C VAL A 35 -0.66 3.04 0.01
N ALA A 36 -1.62 2.74 -0.83
CA ALA A 36 -3.01 2.62 -0.40
C ALA A 36 -3.69 1.44 -1.08
N MET A 37 -4.60 0.82 -0.36
CA MET A 37 -5.52 -0.16 -0.92
C MET A 37 -6.39 0.52 -1.98
N GLY A 38 -6.64 -0.17 -3.09
CA GLY A 38 -7.46 0.32 -4.19
C GLY A 38 -6.68 0.79 -5.42
N ILE A 39 -5.35 0.92 -5.33
CA ILE A 39 -4.55 1.39 -6.48
C ILE A 39 -4.50 0.40 -7.65
N TYR A 40 -4.85 -0.85 -7.44
CA TYR A 40 -4.92 -1.88 -8.47
C TYR A 40 -6.36 -2.33 -8.76
N ASN A 41 -7.37 -1.58 -8.32
CA ASN A 41 -8.79 -1.95 -8.41
C ASN A 41 -9.10 -3.30 -7.73
N GLU A 42 -8.41 -3.60 -6.63
CA GLU A 42 -8.46 -4.87 -5.93
C GLU A 42 -9.58 -4.97 -4.88
N ILE A 43 -10.36 -3.91 -4.70
CA ILE A 43 -11.45 -3.90 -3.71
C ILE A 43 -12.74 -4.37 -4.39
N PRO A 44 -13.29 -5.54 -4.01
CA PRO A 44 -14.50 -6.04 -4.63
C PRO A 44 -15.75 -5.26 -4.20
N ALA A 45 -16.84 -5.40 -4.98
CA ALA A 45 -18.11 -4.73 -4.68
C ALA A 45 -18.67 -5.12 -3.32
N SER A 46 -18.35 -6.32 -2.83
CA SER A 46 -18.77 -6.78 -1.50
C SER A 46 -18.09 -6.03 -0.36
N VAL A 47 -17.03 -5.27 -0.64
CA VAL A 47 -16.29 -4.47 0.35
C VAL A 47 -16.57 -2.98 0.10
N CYS A 48 -15.95 -2.38 -0.89
CA CYS A 48 -16.19 -0.97 -1.26
C CYS A 48 -15.50 -0.64 -2.59
N VAL A 49 -16.16 -0.89 -3.71
CA VAL A 49 -15.60 -0.64 -5.04
C VAL A 49 -15.33 0.86 -5.29
N GLN A 50 -15.97 1.76 -4.53
CA GLN A 50 -15.81 3.21 -4.67
C GLN A 50 -14.40 3.68 -4.32
N ASP A 51 -13.65 2.91 -3.52
CA ASP A 51 -12.30 3.28 -3.11
C ASP A 51 -11.23 2.83 -4.12
N ASN A 52 -11.61 2.11 -5.15
CA ASN A 52 -10.70 1.76 -6.24
C ASN A 52 -10.32 2.97 -7.08
N VAL A 53 -9.11 2.95 -7.62
CA VAL A 53 -8.57 4.07 -8.42
C VAL A 53 -9.46 4.44 -9.60
N ASP A 54 -10.12 3.48 -10.23
CA ASP A 54 -11.03 3.77 -11.36
C ASP A 54 -12.25 4.58 -10.93
N ASN A 55 -12.67 4.50 -9.66
CA ASN A 55 -13.82 5.21 -9.12
C ASN A 55 -13.44 6.37 -8.21
N ASN A 56 -12.18 6.45 -7.81
CA ASN A 56 -11.69 7.45 -6.88
C ASN A 56 -10.44 8.14 -7.46
N PRO A 57 -10.60 9.29 -8.13
CA PRO A 57 -9.47 9.98 -8.75
C PRO A 57 -8.35 10.38 -7.79
N ALA A 58 -8.63 10.50 -6.50
CA ALA A 58 -7.61 10.81 -5.50
C ALA A 58 -6.57 9.67 -5.34
N GLN A 59 -6.90 8.47 -5.79
CA GLN A 59 -5.95 7.34 -5.78
C GLN A 59 -4.91 7.42 -6.91
N ILE A 60 -5.10 8.30 -7.90
CA ILE A 60 -4.19 8.39 -9.05
C ILE A 60 -2.77 8.76 -8.60
N HIS A 61 -2.63 9.68 -7.65
CA HIS A 61 -1.31 10.07 -7.16
C HIS A 61 -0.58 8.91 -6.45
N ASN A 62 -1.32 8.08 -5.71
CA ASN A 62 -0.75 6.88 -5.08
C ASN A 62 -0.31 5.86 -6.14
N LEU A 63 -1.14 5.62 -7.14
CA LEU A 63 -0.80 4.72 -8.24
C LEU A 63 0.43 5.18 -9.02
N ARG A 64 0.53 6.47 -9.32
CA ARG A 64 1.67 7.03 -10.05
C ARG A 64 2.97 6.92 -9.25
N ALA A 65 2.92 7.17 -7.95
CA ALA A 65 4.06 6.96 -7.07
C ALA A 65 4.50 5.50 -7.05
N ALA A 66 3.56 4.56 -6.94
CA ALA A 66 3.86 3.13 -6.99
C ALA A 66 4.51 2.75 -8.33
N LYS A 67 4.01 3.27 -9.45
CA LYS A 67 4.57 2.99 -10.77
C LYS A 67 6.02 3.47 -10.92
N VAL A 68 6.36 4.62 -10.35
CA VAL A 68 7.73 5.14 -10.36
C VAL A 68 8.66 4.19 -9.61
N ILE A 69 8.23 3.68 -8.45
CA ILE A 69 9.01 2.72 -7.66
C ILE A 69 9.13 1.39 -8.41
N GLU A 70 8.04 0.89 -8.98
CA GLU A 70 8.04 -0.37 -9.74
C GLU A 70 8.98 -0.31 -10.95
N ALA A 71 9.10 0.84 -11.58
CA ALA A 71 9.99 1.06 -12.71
C ALA A 71 11.46 1.21 -12.31
N SER A 72 11.75 1.42 -11.03
CA SER A 72 13.11 1.55 -10.51
C SER A 72 13.77 0.19 -10.35
N SER A 73 15.09 0.20 -10.06
CA SER A 73 15.84 -1.01 -9.75
C SER A 73 15.79 -1.39 -8.26
N LEU A 74 15.01 -0.66 -7.45
CA LEU A 74 14.95 -0.91 -6.01
C LEU A 74 14.27 -2.25 -5.69
N ASP A 75 14.72 -2.86 -4.62
CA ASP A 75 14.06 -4.00 -4.00
C ASP A 75 12.96 -3.46 -3.07
N TYR A 76 11.79 -3.24 -3.65
CA TYR A 76 10.67 -2.65 -2.94
C TYR A 76 9.72 -3.71 -2.38
N THR A 77 9.01 -3.34 -1.33
CA THR A 77 7.78 -3.99 -0.88
C THR A 77 6.77 -2.89 -0.56
N PHE A 78 5.61 -2.95 -1.18
CA PHE A 78 4.50 -2.05 -0.87
C PHE A 78 3.63 -2.62 0.24
N LEU A 79 3.17 -1.75 1.13
CA LEU A 79 2.10 -2.04 2.08
C LEU A 79 0.89 -1.23 1.64
N ARG A 80 -0.22 -1.91 1.38
CA ARG A 80 -1.48 -1.30 0.93
C ARG A 80 -2.56 -1.47 1.99
N PRO A 81 -2.53 -0.64 3.06
CA PRO A 81 -3.58 -0.69 4.07
C PRO A 81 -4.86 -0.04 3.55
N GLY A 82 -5.99 -0.45 4.12
CA GLY A 82 -7.26 0.26 4.01
C GLY A 82 -7.35 1.40 5.02
N PHE A 83 -8.56 1.69 5.52
CA PHE A 83 -8.74 2.70 6.57
C PHE A 83 -8.03 2.25 7.84
N LEU A 84 -7.17 3.11 8.36
CA LEU A 84 -6.40 2.83 9.56
C LEU A 84 -7.27 2.99 10.81
N ILE A 85 -7.34 1.95 11.61
CA ILE A 85 -8.12 1.91 12.85
C ILE A 85 -7.24 1.42 14.00
N PRO A 86 -7.59 1.74 15.26
CA PRO A 86 -6.95 1.10 16.40
C PRO A 86 -7.43 -0.35 16.51
N GLY A 87 -6.65 -1.20 17.15
CA GLY A 87 -7.04 -2.58 17.39
C GLY A 87 -5.85 -3.53 17.42
N PRO A 88 -6.13 -4.84 17.55
CA PRO A 88 -5.09 -5.84 17.71
C PRO A 88 -4.29 -6.05 16.41
N ASP A 89 -3.09 -6.58 16.58
CA ASP A 89 -2.22 -7.01 15.50
C ASP A 89 -2.72 -8.35 14.94
N SER A 90 -3.62 -8.26 13.97
CA SER A 90 -4.17 -9.43 13.27
C SER A 90 -4.56 -8.98 11.86
N VAL A 91 -3.95 -9.56 10.84
CA VAL A 91 -4.11 -9.09 9.47
C VAL A 91 -4.12 -10.23 8.46
N VAL A 92 -4.94 -10.09 7.44
CA VAL A 92 -4.91 -10.90 6.23
C VAL A 92 -4.00 -10.20 5.24
N ILE A 93 -3.05 -10.93 4.67
CA ILE A 93 -2.14 -10.43 3.64
C ILE A 93 -2.57 -10.99 2.29
N THR A 94 -2.76 -10.11 1.32
CA THR A 94 -3.01 -10.48 -0.08
C THR A 94 -1.90 -9.92 -0.96
N HIS A 95 -1.63 -10.60 -2.06
CA HIS A 95 -0.62 -10.15 -3.03
C HIS A 95 -1.28 -9.35 -4.15
N ARG A 96 -0.43 -8.68 -4.95
CA ARG A 96 -0.90 -8.02 -6.16
C ARG A 96 -1.61 -9.03 -7.07
N GLY A 97 -2.76 -8.66 -7.60
CA GLY A 97 -3.59 -9.53 -8.43
C GLY A 97 -4.67 -10.28 -7.66
N GLU A 98 -4.64 -10.23 -6.34
CA GLU A 98 -5.66 -10.82 -5.48
C GLU A 98 -6.60 -9.74 -4.93
N ASN A 99 -7.89 -10.06 -4.81
CA ASN A 99 -8.85 -9.17 -4.18
C ASN A 99 -8.68 -9.18 -2.67
N VAL A 100 -8.83 -8.01 -2.05
CA VAL A 100 -8.87 -7.89 -0.59
C VAL A 100 -10.23 -8.37 -0.07
N SER A 101 -10.25 -8.82 1.19
CA SER A 101 -11.47 -9.29 1.85
C SER A 101 -12.08 -8.28 2.81
N GLY A 102 -11.47 -7.11 2.97
CA GLY A 102 -11.92 -6.03 3.82
C GLY A 102 -11.17 -4.76 3.49
N ASN A 103 -11.58 -3.64 4.06
CA ASN A 103 -11.00 -2.32 3.81
C ASN A 103 -10.58 -1.58 5.07
N THR A 104 -10.46 -2.25 6.19
CA THR A 104 -9.92 -1.69 7.43
C THR A 104 -8.64 -2.40 7.83
N THR A 105 -7.70 -1.64 8.40
CA THR A 105 -6.39 -2.16 8.80
C THR A 105 -6.00 -1.52 10.13
N THR A 106 -5.60 -2.33 11.10
CA THR A 106 -5.12 -1.76 12.36
C THR A 106 -3.73 -1.17 12.17
N ILE A 107 -3.46 -0.06 12.83
CA ILE A 107 -2.15 0.60 12.82
C ILE A 107 -1.07 -0.36 13.34
N SER A 108 -1.39 -1.13 14.40
CA SER A 108 -0.48 -2.15 14.94
C SER A 108 -0.15 -3.25 13.94
N SER A 109 -1.08 -3.65 13.07
CA SER A 109 -0.82 -4.63 12.01
C SER A 109 0.17 -4.12 10.98
N VAL A 110 0.04 -2.86 10.55
CA VAL A 110 0.99 -2.24 9.63
C VAL A 110 2.39 -2.22 10.22
N GLY A 111 2.50 -1.80 11.48
CA GLY A 111 3.78 -1.77 12.20
C GLY A 111 4.39 -3.16 12.32
N ALA A 112 3.60 -4.16 12.68
CA ALA A 112 4.07 -5.54 12.84
C ALA A 112 4.59 -6.12 11.51
N VAL A 113 3.86 -5.92 10.41
CA VAL A 113 4.31 -6.38 9.09
C VAL A 113 5.60 -5.67 8.68
N ALA A 114 5.69 -4.36 8.89
CA ALA A 114 6.90 -3.59 8.60
C ALA A 114 8.12 -4.12 9.38
N VAL A 115 7.95 -4.41 10.66
CA VAL A 115 9.02 -4.98 11.51
C VAL A 115 9.44 -6.35 10.98
N GLN A 116 8.50 -7.21 10.62
CA GLN A 116 8.82 -8.54 10.07
C GLN A 116 9.60 -8.44 8.76
N LEU A 117 9.28 -7.47 7.91
CA LEU A 117 10.01 -7.23 6.66
C LEU A 117 11.43 -6.71 6.92
N VAL A 118 11.57 -5.76 7.86
CA VAL A 118 12.87 -5.17 8.21
C VAL A 118 13.80 -6.22 8.84
N THR A 119 13.26 -7.09 9.71
CA THR A 119 14.05 -8.11 10.41
C THR A 119 14.30 -9.38 9.58
N GLY A 120 13.68 -9.49 8.41
CA GLY A 120 13.81 -10.68 7.54
C GLY A 120 12.95 -11.88 7.95
N ASN A 121 12.09 -11.75 8.96
CA ASN A 121 11.15 -12.82 9.35
C ASN A 121 10.07 -13.03 8.29
N LEU A 122 9.72 -11.99 7.55
CA LEU A 122 8.87 -12.06 6.37
C LEU A 122 9.70 -11.58 5.19
N GLN A 123 9.82 -12.41 4.17
CA GLN A 123 10.60 -12.08 2.99
C GLN A 123 9.67 -11.72 1.83
N ALA A 124 9.94 -10.59 1.21
CA ALA A 124 9.24 -10.14 0.03
C ALA A 124 10.16 -9.22 -0.76
N SER A 125 10.32 -9.50 -2.03
CA SER A 125 11.15 -8.72 -2.93
C SER A 125 10.32 -8.33 -4.15
N ARG A 126 10.23 -7.03 -4.42
CA ARG A 126 9.43 -6.46 -5.50
C ARG A 126 7.99 -6.97 -5.45
N ASP A 127 7.41 -6.90 -4.26
CA ASP A 127 6.07 -7.41 -3.96
C ASP A 127 5.19 -6.29 -3.41
N SER A 128 3.89 -6.55 -3.37
CA SER A 128 2.89 -5.58 -2.94
C SER A 128 1.82 -6.27 -2.11
N PHE A 129 1.73 -5.91 -0.83
CA PHE A 129 0.83 -6.56 0.11
C PHE A 129 -0.41 -5.72 0.39
N GLY A 130 -1.58 -6.28 0.11
CA GLY A 130 -2.83 -5.78 0.66
C GLY A 130 -2.96 -6.23 2.12
N LEU A 131 -3.30 -5.31 3.00
CA LEU A 131 -3.42 -5.58 4.43
C LEU A 131 -4.83 -5.23 4.88
N ASN A 132 -5.59 -6.23 5.34
CA ASN A 132 -6.91 -5.94 5.91
C ASN A 132 -7.18 -6.84 7.12
N GLN A 133 -8.05 -6.34 8.00
CA GLN A 133 -8.47 -7.11 9.15
C GLN A 133 -9.24 -8.36 8.71
N PRO A 134 -9.10 -9.47 9.44
CA PRO A 134 -9.95 -10.63 9.19
C PRO A 134 -11.42 -10.27 9.32
N THR A 135 -12.24 -10.77 8.39
CA THR A 135 -13.68 -10.59 8.48
C THR A 135 -14.22 -11.42 9.64
N THR A 136 -14.79 -10.76 10.64
CA THR A 136 -15.55 -11.46 11.66
C THR A 136 -16.91 -11.83 11.08
N LYS A 137 -17.23 -13.14 11.09
CA LYS A 137 -18.60 -13.55 10.77
C LYS A 137 -19.53 -12.93 11.81
N LYS A 138 -20.47 -12.11 11.36
CA LYS A 138 -21.60 -11.75 12.18
C LYS A 138 -22.47 -12.99 12.34
N ILE A 139 -22.62 -13.40 13.56
CA ILE A 139 -23.57 -14.46 13.92
C ILE A 139 -24.95 -13.85 13.95
#